data_9817f7b47e525323194529a6e3fa933f
#
_entry.id   9817f7b47e525323194529a6e3fa933f
#
_cell.length_a   1.000
_cell.length_b   1.000
_cell.length_c   1.000
_cell.angle_alpha   90.00
_cell.angle_beta   90.00
_cell.angle_gamma   90.00
#
_symmetry.space_group_name_H-M   'P 1'
#
loop_
_entity.id
_entity.type
_entity.pdbx_description
1 polymer ?
#
loop_
_entity_poly.entity_id
_entity_poly.type
_entity_poly.pdbx_seq_one_letter_code
_entity_poly.pdbx_strand_id
1 'polypeptide(L)'
;MIDDGIIAAIASGYVESAIGIIRVSGKNSIELLKKIFYPKKNTFEPYKIYHGFLKDSNQKIVDEVLVSVFKSPHSYTGEDSFEINCHGGLLIMQNVLDLVLKNGARLALPGEFTKRAFLNDKIDLLQANAIVNLIKAKTQKALDIAFGQLLKKNTTIIEELREKIIFLMAENEVLIDHPEEDLSDVDLNKRLLILNEITKLIQKLLKFSEKGKYFFEGVNVAIIGKPNVGKSSLLNELTGHNRAIVTDIPGTTTDIVSETLNLNGIPIKILDTAGIRKHSNKIEYLGIKKSHEAIDEADIIIAVFDSSRILDKNDEDILNIIKNKKNVLIVLNKSDLKRKLLLPLNIDPIEISCTKKTGINTLKSRLYNMLIEDYNESEVVSLNTSQIIALKSALKHAKKIKKAYIDSLDPALISIDLQQLADYIEQIIGKIENEDILDNVFKNFCVGK
;
A
#
# COMPACT_ATOMS: atom_id res chain seq x y z
N MET A 1 -19.70 -2.80 19.20
CA MET A 1 -19.01 -3.32 20.40
C MET A 1 -18.09 -4.43 19.94
N ILE A 2 -16.78 -4.27 20.18
CA ILE A 2 -15.83 -5.33 19.89
C ILE A 2 -16.15 -6.47 20.84
N ASP A 3 -16.31 -7.67 20.29
CA ASP A 3 -16.41 -8.88 21.07
C ASP A 3 -15.06 -9.09 21.80
N ASP A 4 -15.03 -8.85 23.10
CA ASP A 4 -13.85 -8.99 23.98
C ASP A 4 -13.37 -10.45 24.12
N GLY A 5 -13.92 -11.36 23.29
CA GLY A 5 -13.59 -12.76 23.30
C GLY A 5 -12.16 -13.09 22.92
N ILE A 6 -11.70 -14.27 23.32
CA ILE A 6 -10.38 -14.79 22.91
C ILE A 6 -10.43 -15.11 21.41
N ILE A 7 -9.45 -14.58 20.67
CA ILE A 7 -9.29 -14.84 19.23
C ILE A 7 -8.07 -15.74 18.97
N ALA A 8 -8.17 -16.56 17.93
CA ALA A 8 -7.08 -17.42 17.49
C ALA A 8 -7.00 -17.50 15.97
N ALA A 9 -5.79 -17.62 15.43
CA ALA A 9 -5.55 -17.87 14.02
C ALA A 9 -4.19 -18.51 13.77
N ILE A 10 -4.03 -19.14 12.60
CA ILE A 10 -2.73 -19.53 12.07
C ILE A 10 -2.01 -18.24 11.65
N ALA A 11 -0.87 -17.96 12.27
CA ALA A 11 -0.08 -16.74 12.04
C ALA A 11 1.09 -16.93 11.07
N SER A 12 1.51 -18.19 10.81
CA SER A 12 2.46 -18.55 9.77
C SER A 12 1.77 -18.74 8.41
N GLY A 13 2.55 -18.86 7.32
CA GLY A 13 1.99 -19.24 6.02
C GLY A 13 1.23 -20.58 6.09
N TYR A 14 0.07 -20.68 5.44
CA TYR A 14 -0.71 -21.92 5.37
C TYR A 14 -0.16 -22.81 4.25
N VAL A 15 1.07 -23.26 4.46
CA VAL A 15 1.82 -24.19 3.56
C VAL A 15 2.60 -25.17 4.42
N GLU A 16 2.94 -26.35 3.87
CA GLU A 16 3.80 -27.30 4.55
C GLU A 16 5.16 -26.66 4.85
N SER A 17 5.56 -26.68 6.12
CA SER A 17 6.78 -26.07 6.62
C SER A 17 7.30 -26.86 7.83
N ALA A 18 8.49 -26.53 8.31
CA ALA A 18 9.03 -27.19 9.53
C ALA A 18 8.23 -26.79 10.77
N ILE A 19 7.76 -25.54 10.86
CA ILE A 19 7.08 -24.98 12.03
C ILE A 19 5.83 -24.22 11.56
N GLY A 20 4.69 -24.47 12.22
CA GLY A 20 3.47 -23.69 12.15
C GLY A 20 3.27 -22.87 13.43
N ILE A 21 2.69 -21.68 13.34
CA ILE A 21 2.42 -20.82 14.49
C ILE A 21 0.93 -20.53 14.58
N ILE A 22 0.31 -20.89 15.72
CA ILE A 22 -1.04 -20.46 16.07
C ILE A 22 -0.94 -19.36 17.13
N ARG A 23 -1.47 -18.17 16.80
CA ARG A 23 -1.51 -17.03 17.70
C ARG A 23 -2.86 -16.94 18.37
N VAL A 24 -2.85 -16.64 19.68
CA VAL A 24 -4.04 -16.49 20.52
C VAL A 24 -3.91 -15.20 21.31
N SER A 25 -4.97 -14.39 21.35
CA SER A 25 -5.01 -13.14 22.11
C SER A 25 -6.38 -12.90 22.71
N GLY A 26 -6.41 -12.25 23.86
CA GLY A 26 -7.65 -11.83 24.53
C GLY A 26 -7.59 -12.03 26.03
N LYS A 27 -8.50 -11.39 26.74
CA LYS A 27 -8.67 -11.52 28.18
C LYS A 27 -8.88 -13.01 28.54
N ASN A 28 -8.16 -13.51 29.53
CA ASN A 28 -8.16 -14.90 29.96
C ASN A 28 -7.56 -15.93 28.96
N SER A 29 -6.85 -15.50 27.90
CA SER A 29 -6.19 -16.44 26.98
C SER A 29 -5.20 -17.38 27.69
N ILE A 30 -4.50 -16.91 28.73
CA ILE A 30 -3.58 -17.74 29.53
C ILE A 30 -4.33 -18.85 30.30
N GLU A 31 -5.56 -18.62 30.74
CA GLU A 31 -6.36 -19.65 31.40
C GLU A 31 -6.80 -20.75 30.39
N LEU A 32 -7.03 -20.37 29.11
CA LEU A 32 -7.24 -21.31 28.04
C LEU A 32 -6.00 -22.18 27.81
N LEU A 33 -4.80 -21.57 27.77
CA LEU A 33 -3.53 -22.30 27.62
C LEU A 33 -3.35 -23.35 28.73
N LYS A 34 -3.65 -23.00 29.99
CA LYS A 34 -3.57 -23.95 31.13
C LYS A 34 -4.44 -25.18 30.96
N LYS A 35 -5.54 -25.11 30.22
CA LYS A 35 -6.43 -26.25 29.96
C LYS A 35 -5.81 -27.28 29.03
N ILE A 36 -5.10 -26.84 27.99
CA ILE A 36 -4.66 -27.69 26.88
C ILE A 36 -3.18 -28.07 26.93
N PHE A 37 -2.34 -27.33 27.68
CA PHE A 37 -0.87 -27.52 27.72
C PHE A 37 -0.45 -28.49 28.83
N TYR A 38 0.55 -29.35 28.56
CA TYR A 38 1.12 -30.34 29.47
C TYR A 38 2.65 -30.38 29.38
N PRO A 39 3.41 -30.57 30.49
CA PRO A 39 2.89 -30.76 31.84
C PRO A 39 2.14 -29.54 32.36
N LYS A 40 1.14 -29.81 33.22
CA LYS A 40 0.35 -28.72 33.83
C LYS A 40 1.22 -27.71 34.57
N LYS A 41 0.96 -26.45 34.33
CA LYS A 41 1.62 -25.31 35.02
C LYS A 41 0.57 -24.42 35.63
N ASN A 42 0.81 -24.01 36.87
CA ASN A 42 -0.07 -23.10 37.59
C ASN A 42 0.15 -21.65 37.12
N THR A 43 1.38 -21.31 36.71
CA THR A 43 1.76 -19.98 36.28
C THR A 43 2.61 -20.04 35.03
N PHE A 44 2.40 -19.06 34.17
CA PHE A 44 3.25 -18.77 33.00
C PHE A 44 3.88 -17.39 33.21
N GLU A 45 5.19 -17.33 33.19
CA GLU A 45 5.93 -16.06 33.24
C GLU A 45 5.93 -15.45 31.80
N PRO A 46 5.78 -14.12 31.68
CA PRO A 46 5.83 -13.46 30.38
C PRO A 46 7.25 -13.56 29.78
N TYR A 47 7.31 -13.51 28.45
CA TYR A 47 8.55 -13.58 27.64
C TYR A 47 9.38 -14.84 27.85
N LYS A 48 8.74 -15.94 28.31
CA LYS A 48 9.37 -17.26 28.37
C LYS A 48 8.76 -18.19 27.36
N ILE A 49 9.60 -19.12 26.90
CA ILE A 49 9.20 -20.23 26.02
C ILE A 49 9.08 -21.49 26.88
N TYR A 50 7.99 -22.22 26.68
CA TYR A 50 7.68 -23.44 27.40
C TYR A 50 7.60 -24.61 26.42
N HIS A 51 8.38 -25.65 26.66
CA HIS A 51 8.30 -26.92 25.93
C HIS A 51 7.28 -27.83 26.60
N GLY A 52 6.46 -28.52 25.79
CA GLY A 52 5.47 -29.46 26.28
C GLY A 52 4.59 -30.03 25.18
N PHE A 53 3.46 -30.60 25.59
CA PHE A 53 2.51 -31.26 24.71
C PHE A 53 1.15 -30.58 24.79
N LEU A 54 0.45 -30.52 23.67
CA LEU A 54 -0.96 -30.20 23.64
C LEU A 54 -1.79 -31.49 23.71
N LYS A 55 -2.83 -31.49 24.53
CA LYS A 55 -3.75 -32.62 24.68
C LYS A 55 -5.20 -32.21 24.50
N ASP A 56 -5.96 -33.08 23.86
CA ASP A 56 -7.40 -32.90 23.73
C ASP A 56 -8.17 -33.30 25.00
N SER A 57 -9.49 -33.18 24.98
CA SER A 57 -10.39 -33.58 26.10
C SER A 57 -10.25 -35.05 26.51
N ASN A 58 -9.81 -35.90 25.58
CA ASN A 58 -9.60 -37.34 25.82
C ASN A 58 -8.17 -37.66 26.27
N GLN A 59 -7.37 -36.64 26.63
CA GLN A 59 -5.96 -36.76 27.01
C GLN A 59 -5.04 -37.31 25.89
N LYS A 60 -5.50 -37.32 24.64
CA LYS A 60 -4.70 -37.70 23.48
C LYS A 60 -3.77 -36.54 23.14
N ILE A 61 -2.50 -36.87 22.89
CA ILE A 61 -1.52 -35.86 22.41
C ILE A 61 -1.90 -35.43 21.00
N VAL A 62 -2.04 -34.12 20.80
CA VAL A 62 -2.26 -33.48 19.52
C VAL A 62 -0.93 -33.15 18.85
N ASP A 63 -0.01 -32.54 19.62
CA ASP A 63 1.34 -32.24 19.13
C ASP A 63 2.31 -31.95 20.30
N GLU A 64 3.62 -32.06 20.02
CA GLU A 64 4.69 -31.56 20.88
C GLU A 64 5.06 -30.14 20.43
N VAL A 65 5.07 -29.16 21.35
CA VAL A 65 5.08 -27.74 20.99
C VAL A 65 6.02 -26.92 21.87
N LEU A 66 6.42 -25.76 21.33
CA LEU A 66 6.96 -24.65 22.09
C LEU A 66 5.90 -23.55 22.20
N VAL A 67 5.66 -23.03 23.41
CA VAL A 67 4.69 -21.98 23.65
C VAL A 67 5.37 -20.73 24.18
N SER A 68 5.22 -19.63 23.49
CA SER A 68 5.67 -18.29 23.92
C SER A 68 4.50 -17.55 24.57
N VAL A 69 4.73 -16.93 25.73
CA VAL A 69 3.67 -16.27 26.51
C VAL A 69 3.98 -14.79 26.67
N PHE A 70 2.95 -13.95 26.45
CA PHE A 70 3.01 -12.50 26.56
C PHE A 70 1.87 -12.02 27.46
N LYS A 71 2.15 -11.09 28.37
CA LYS A 71 1.15 -10.50 29.26
C LYS A 71 0.88 -9.05 28.93
N SER A 72 -0.37 -8.66 29.10
CA SER A 72 -0.81 -7.27 29.03
C SER A 72 -0.01 -6.38 29.99
N PRO A 73 0.36 -5.13 29.59
CA PRO A 73 0.17 -4.51 28.26
C PRO A 73 1.31 -4.82 27.27
N HIS A 74 2.26 -5.68 27.63
CA HIS A 74 3.49 -5.94 26.89
C HIS A 74 3.33 -7.13 25.91
N SER A 75 2.36 -7.04 25.00
CA SER A 75 2.13 -7.98 23.89
C SER A 75 1.92 -7.21 22.60
N TYR A 76 1.78 -7.90 21.50
CA TYR A 76 1.48 -7.28 20.20
C TYR A 76 0.13 -6.53 20.21
N THR A 77 -0.91 -7.16 20.75
CA THR A 77 -2.26 -6.59 20.85
C THR A 77 -2.49 -5.70 22.06
N GLY A 78 -1.54 -5.67 23.03
CA GLY A 78 -1.75 -5.07 24.35
C GLY A 78 -2.56 -5.94 25.32
N GLU A 79 -3.07 -7.09 24.88
CA GLU A 79 -3.81 -8.07 25.69
C GLU A 79 -2.91 -9.22 26.15
N ASP A 80 -3.40 -10.08 27.06
CA ASP A 80 -2.77 -11.38 27.31
C ASP A 80 -2.78 -12.19 26.02
N SER A 81 -1.65 -12.79 25.66
CA SER A 81 -1.51 -13.56 24.43
C SER A 81 -0.47 -14.66 24.54
N PHE A 82 -0.58 -15.66 23.67
CA PHE A 82 0.45 -16.68 23.51
C PHE A 82 0.51 -17.15 22.05
N GLU A 83 1.68 -17.69 21.70
CA GLU A 83 1.92 -18.31 20.40
C GLU A 83 2.34 -19.77 20.60
N ILE A 84 1.68 -20.66 19.87
CA ILE A 84 1.99 -22.10 19.85
C ILE A 84 2.80 -22.37 18.59
N ASN A 85 4.05 -22.74 18.77
CA ASN A 85 4.90 -23.23 17.70
C ASN A 85 4.75 -24.75 17.62
N CYS A 86 3.99 -25.23 16.67
CA CYS A 86 3.72 -26.65 16.41
C CYS A 86 4.45 -27.14 15.14
N HIS A 87 4.40 -28.43 14.86
CA HIS A 87 4.86 -28.92 13.56
C HIS A 87 4.06 -28.30 12.41
N GLY A 88 4.75 -27.95 11.33
CA GLY A 88 4.19 -27.15 10.22
C GLY A 88 3.41 -27.95 9.17
N GLY A 89 2.91 -29.14 9.51
CA GLY A 89 1.98 -29.89 8.68
C GLY A 89 0.59 -29.25 8.69
N LEU A 90 -0.08 -29.13 7.53
CA LEU A 90 -1.39 -28.46 7.42
C LEU A 90 -2.42 -29.07 8.38
N LEU A 91 -2.47 -30.41 8.47
CA LEU A 91 -3.40 -31.11 9.36
C LEU A 91 -3.09 -30.86 10.84
N ILE A 92 -1.82 -30.78 11.21
CA ILE A 92 -1.42 -30.51 12.60
C ILE A 92 -1.81 -29.10 12.99
N MET A 93 -1.48 -28.09 12.15
CA MET A 93 -1.88 -26.70 12.39
C MET A 93 -3.39 -26.57 12.54
N GLN A 94 -4.17 -27.27 11.70
CA GLN A 94 -5.64 -27.27 11.81
C GLN A 94 -6.10 -27.91 13.12
N ASN A 95 -5.55 -29.06 13.50
CA ASN A 95 -5.91 -29.74 14.75
C ASN A 95 -5.58 -28.90 15.99
N VAL A 96 -4.45 -28.19 15.99
CA VAL A 96 -4.06 -27.28 17.08
C VAL A 96 -4.99 -26.08 17.14
N LEU A 97 -5.34 -25.48 15.99
CA LEU A 97 -6.31 -24.38 15.93
C LEU A 97 -7.67 -24.86 16.45
N ASP A 98 -8.18 -26.01 15.98
CA ASP A 98 -9.46 -26.58 16.42
C ASP A 98 -9.47 -26.85 17.93
N LEU A 99 -8.35 -27.32 18.49
CA LEU A 99 -8.21 -27.53 19.94
C LEU A 99 -8.39 -26.20 20.70
N VAL A 100 -7.76 -25.13 20.23
CA VAL A 100 -7.87 -23.78 20.83
C VAL A 100 -9.30 -23.25 20.72
N LEU A 101 -9.94 -23.40 19.55
CA LEU A 101 -11.33 -22.96 19.33
C LEU A 101 -12.32 -23.72 20.25
N LYS A 102 -12.18 -25.05 20.37
CA LYS A 102 -13.01 -25.88 21.27
C LYS A 102 -12.88 -25.54 22.73
N ASN A 103 -11.80 -24.87 23.13
CA ASN A 103 -11.54 -24.46 24.51
C ASN A 103 -11.92 -23.01 24.81
N GLY A 104 -12.63 -22.32 23.90
CA GLY A 104 -13.27 -21.04 24.17
C GLY A 104 -12.68 -19.85 23.41
N ALA A 105 -11.81 -20.07 22.44
CA ALA A 105 -11.46 -19.05 21.46
C ALA A 105 -12.42 -19.08 20.27
N ARG A 106 -12.54 -17.96 19.56
CA ARG A 106 -13.13 -17.92 18.22
C ARG A 106 -12.06 -17.63 17.16
N LEU A 107 -12.40 -17.92 15.91
CA LEU A 107 -11.51 -17.56 14.81
C LEU A 107 -11.39 -16.04 14.70
N ALA A 108 -10.15 -15.55 14.53
CA ALA A 108 -9.88 -14.14 14.31
C ALA A 108 -10.35 -13.70 12.91
N LEU A 109 -10.91 -12.50 12.82
CA LEU A 109 -11.19 -11.84 11.56
C LEU A 109 -9.88 -11.36 10.89
N PRO A 110 -9.88 -11.11 9.57
CA PRO A 110 -8.72 -10.50 8.91
C PRO A 110 -8.30 -9.21 9.61
N GLY A 111 -7.00 -9.07 9.93
CA GLY A 111 -6.45 -7.90 10.61
C GLY A 111 -6.83 -7.69 12.07
N GLU A 112 -7.57 -8.61 12.70
CA GLU A 112 -8.13 -8.37 14.04
C GLU A 112 -7.05 -8.20 15.12
N PHE A 113 -5.95 -8.91 15.06
CA PHE A 113 -4.85 -8.70 16.02
C PHE A 113 -4.27 -7.29 15.90
N THR A 114 -4.08 -6.79 14.68
CA THR A 114 -3.58 -5.43 14.44
C THR A 114 -4.63 -4.38 14.81
N LYS A 115 -5.92 -4.65 14.57
CA LYS A 115 -7.02 -3.79 15.02
C LYS A 115 -7.03 -3.65 16.54
N ARG A 116 -6.86 -4.77 17.29
CA ARG A 116 -6.76 -4.74 18.76
C ARG A 116 -5.51 -4.00 19.24
N ALA A 117 -4.36 -4.18 18.56
CA ALA A 117 -3.15 -3.40 18.84
C ALA A 117 -3.39 -1.90 18.69
N PHE A 118 -4.09 -1.48 17.65
CA PHE A 118 -4.48 -0.10 17.43
C PHE A 118 -5.43 0.42 18.53
N LEU A 119 -6.48 -0.32 18.86
CA LEU A 119 -7.47 0.06 19.87
C LEU A 119 -6.90 0.11 21.30
N ASN A 120 -5.80 -0.63 21.55
CA ASN A 120 -5.05 -0.60 22.79
C ASN A 120 -3.85 0.36 22.74
N ASP A 121 -3.83 1.33 21.83
CA ASP A 121 -2.80 2.37 21.68
C ASP A 121 -1.36 1.83 21.52
N LYS A 122 -1.20 0.59 21.03
CA LYS A 122 0.12 0.00 20.77
C LYS A 122 0.74 0.53 19.50
N ILE A 123 -0.09 0.81 18.51
CA ILE A 123 0.27 1.34 17.19
C ILE A 123 -0.79 2.35 16.74
N ASP A 124 -0.39 3.30 15.90
CA ASP A 124 -1.32 4.17 15.18
C ASP A 124 -1.72 3.56 13.82
N LEU A 125 -2.67 4.18 13.12
CA LEU A 125 -3.20 3.68 11.86
C LEU A 125 -2.15 3.70 10.73
N LEU A 126 -1.20 4.64 10.77
CA LEU A 126 -0.07 4.68 9.82
C LEU A 126 0.87 3.49 10.03
N GLN A 127 1.16 3.16 11.30
CA GLN A 127 1.95 1.98 11.64
C GLN A 127 1.22 0.68 11.26
N ALA A 128 -0.10 0.61 11.45
CA ALA A 128 -0.89 -0.52 11.01
C ALA A 128 -0.77 -0.72 9.47
N ASN A 129 -0.91 0.35 8.69
CA ASN A 129 -0.70 0.29 7.24
C ASN A 129 0.74 -0.13 6.88
N ALA A 130 1.74 0.38 7.61
CA ALA A 130 3.13 0.01 7.40
C ALA A 130 3.38 -1.50 7.59
N ILE A 131 2.73 -2.15 8.56
CA ILE A 131 2.81 -3.60 8.79
C ILE A 131 2.30 -4.38 7.57
N VAL A 132 1.18 -3.95 6.96
CA VAL A 132 0.67 -4.58 5.72
C VAL A 132 1.67 -4.39 4.58
N ASN A 133 2.21 -3.19 4.45
CA ASN A 133 3.16 -2.84 3.41
C ASN A 133 4.47 -3.63 3.52
N LEU A 134 4.97 -3.85 4.75
CA LEU A 134 6.13 -4.71 5.00
C LEU A 134 5.91 -6.15 4.50
N ILE A 135 4.71 -6.70 4.70
CA ILE A 135 4.39 -8.06 4.26
C ILE A 135 4.26 -8.14 2.73
N LYS A 136 3.66 -7.10 2.12
CA LYS A 136 3.39 -7.05 0.67
C LYS A 136 4.58 -6.54 -0.15
N ALA A 137 5.62 -6.01 0.49
CA ALA A 137 6.76 -5.42 -0.18
C ALA A 137 7.47 -6.43 -1.09
N LYS A 138 7.64 -6.07 -2.36
CA LYS A 138 8.31 -6.89 -3.39
C LYS A 138 9.71 -6.37 -3.74
N THR A 139 10.11 -5.23 -3.17
CA THR A 139 11.38 -4.57 -3.45
C THR A 139 12.00 -4.04 -2.17
N GLN A 140 13.33 -3.88 -2.15
CA GLN A 140 14.03 -3.33 -0.98
C GLN A 140 13.56 -1.90 -0.67
N LYS A 141 13.35 -1.06 -1.69
CA LYS A 141 12.81 0.29 -1.48
C LYS A 141 11.46 0.31 -0.81
N ALA A 142 10.54 -0.58 -1.23
CA ALA A 142 9.24 -0.71 -0.58
C ALA A 142 9.39 -1.09 0.91
N LEU A 143 10.31 -2.01 1.23
CA LEU A 143 10.62 -2.36 2.62
C LEU A 143 11.15 -1.16 3.41
N ASP A 144 12.10 -0.40 2.85
CA ASP A 144 12.71 0.75 3.52
C ASP A 144 11.67 1.85 3.82
N ILE A 145 10.76 2.11 2.87
CA ILE A 145 9.65 3.05 3.05
C ILE A 145 8.71 2.56 4.17
N ALA A 146 8.32 1.29 4.15
CA ALA A 146 7.43 0.72 5.16
C ALA A 146 8.07 0.71 6.55
N PHE A 147 9.37 0.39 6.67
CA PHE A 147 10.09 0.50 7.93
C PHE A 147 10.19 1.95 8.42
N GLY A 148 10.46 2.91 7.52
CA GLY A 148 10.46 4.33 7.87
C GLY A 148 9.13 4.78 8.48
N GLN A 149 8.01 4.33 7.91
CA GLN A 149 6.68 4.62 8.41
C GLN A 149 6.38 3.90 9.74
N LEU A 150 6.74 2.62 9.88
CA LEU A 150 6.58 1.87 11.12
C LEU A 150 7.34 2.52 12.29
N LEU A 151 8.54 3.05 12.03
CA LEU A 151 9.39 3.73 13.01
C LEU A 151 9.04 5.22 13.19
N LYS A 152 7.92 5.68 12.66
CA LYS A 152 7.44 7.08 12.74
C LYS A 152 8.41 8.13 12.17
N LYS A 153 9.36 7.75 11.33
CA LYS A 153 10.30 8.72 10.73
C LYS A 153 9.62 9.72 9.78
N ASN A 154 8.48 9.33 9.21
CA ASN A 154 7.76 10.09 8.19
C ASN A 154 6.46 10.72 8.72
N THR A 155 6.19 10.66 10.04
CA THR A 155 4.96 11.21 10.66
C THR A 155 5.09 12.67 11.06
N THR A 156 6.29 13.23 11.09
CA THR A 156 6.56 14.61 11.50
C THR A 156 5.73 15.64 10.74
N ILE A 157 5.48 15.42 9.43
CA ILE A 157 4.63 16.32 8.62
C ILE A 157 3.18 16.33 9.13
N ILE A 158 2.66 15.20 9.58
CA ILE A 158 1.28 15.09 10.08
C ILE A 158 1.18 15.72 11.47
N GLU A 159 2.21 15.57 12.31
CA GLU A 159 2.30 16.23 13.60
C GLU A 159 2.38 17.76 13.44
N GLU A 160 3.24 18.26 12.54
CA GLU A 160 3.32 19.68 12.19
C GLU A 160 1.97 20.22 11.70
N LEU A 161 1.28 19.46 10.86
CA LEU A 161 -0.04 19.83 10.35
C LEU A 161 -1.06 19.97 11.48
N ARG A 162 -1.05 19.01 12.42
CA ARG A 162 -1.92 19.01 13.59
C ARG A 162 -1.66 20.20 14.49
N GLU A 163 -0.40 20.50 14.80
CA GLU A 163 -0.02 21.66 15.63
C GLU A 163 -0.52 22.98 15.02
N LYS A 164 -0.35 23.17 13.69
CA LYS A 164 -0.82 24.36 12.99
C LYS A 164 -2.35 24.50 13.03
N ILE A 165 -3.09 23.40 12.92
CA ILE A 165 -4.55 23.41 13.00
C ILE A 165 -5.01 23.74 14.42
N ILE A 166 -4.43 23.11 15.44
CA ILE A 166 -4.73 23.39 16.85
C ILE A 166 -4.43 24.88 17.17
N PHE A 167 -3.33 25.40 16.65
CA PHE A 167 -3.02 26.83 16.81
C PHE A 167 -4.11 27.74 16.21
N LEU A 168 -4.58 27.44 14.98
CA LEU A 168 -5.67 28.21 14.35
C LEU A 168 -7.00 28.06 15.11
N MET A 169 -7.28 26.90 15.67
CA MET A 169 -8.48 26.68 16.50
C MET A 169 -8.42 27.56 17.76
N ALA A 170 -7.27 27.57 18.45
CA ALA A 170 -7.08 28.40 19.65
C ALA A 170 -7.18 29.91 19.32
N GLU A 171 -6.56 30.36 18.23
CA GLU A 171 -6.68 31.75 17.77
C GLU A 171 -8.12 32.12 17.41
N ASN A 172 -8.88 31.18 16.85
CA ASN A 172 -10.29 31.42 16.50
C ASN A 172 -11.22 31.43 17.73
N GLU A 173 -10.89 30.65 18.77
CA GLU A 173 -11.64 30.66 20.04
C GLU A 173 -11.49 32.00 20.75
N VAL A 174 -10.29 32.57 20.75
CA VAL A 174 -10.07 33.94 21.31
C VAL A 174 -10.97 34.99 20.64
N LEU A 175 -11.22 34.84 19.31
CA LEU A 175 -12.12 35.76 18.60
C LEU A 175 -13.59 35.58 18.98
N ILE A 176 -14.00 34.36 19.34
CA ILE A 176 -15.35 34.08 19.82
C ILE A 176 -15.55 34.69 21.22
N ASP A 177 -14.53 34.56 22.09
CA ASP A 177 -14.60 35.04 23.47
C ASP A 177 -14.47 36.56 23.58
N HIS A 178 -13.80 37.20 22.63
CA HIS A 178 -13.52 38.63 22.61
C HIS A 178 -14.00 39.31 21.32
N PRO A 179 -15.31 39.33 21.03
CA PRO A 179 -15.83 39.86 19.76
C PRO A 179 -15.68 41.37 19.57
N GLU A 180 -15.35 42.12 20.65
CA GLU A 180 -15.13 43.55 20.61
C GLU A 180 -13.71 43.96 20.21
N GLU A 181 -12.77 43.02 20.12
CA GLU A 181 -11.42 43.27 19.64
C GLU A 181 -11.41 43.28 18.11
N ASP A 182 -11.26 44.44 17.51
CA ASP A 182 -11.07 44.59 16.07
C ASP A 182 -9.88 43.76 15.62
N LEU A 183 -10.13 42.76 14.73
CA LEU A 183 -9.08 41.99 14.07
C LEU A 183 -8.11 42.94 13.37
N SER A 184 -6.90 43.08 13.89
CA SER A 184 -5.87 43.81 13.16
C SER A 184 -5.56 43.10 11.84
N ASP A 185 -5.28 43.84 10.76
CA ASP A 185 -4.84 43.31 9.48
C ASP A 185 -3.63 42.36 9.64
N VAL A 186 -2.80 42.62 10.66
CA VAL A 186 -1.63 41.80 11.00
C VAL A 186 -2.05 40.38 11.44
N ASP A 187 -3.09 40.27 12.27
CA ASP A 187 -3.58 38.98 12.77
C ASP A 187 -4.28 38.16 11.67
N LEU A 188 -5.00 38.83 10.78
CA LEU A 188 -5.59 38.20 9.61
C LEU A 188 -4.50 37.62 8.69
N ASN A 189 -3.46 38.42 8.37
CA ASN A 189 -2.35 37.99 7.53
C ASN A 189 -1.62 36.78 8.13
N LYS A 190 -1.42 36.73 9.44
CA LYS A 190 -0.82 35.58 10.16
C LYS A 190 -1.64 34.30 9.96
N ARG A 191 -2.98 34.38 10.16
CA ARG A 191 -3.88 33.23 9.96
C ARG A 191 -3.87 32.72 8.51
N LEU A 192 -3.89 33.64 7.55
CA LEU A 192 -3.81 33.32 6.12
C LEU A 192 -2.48 32.67 5.74
N LEU A 193 -1.36 33.08 6.34
CA LEU A 193 -0.05 32.45 6.16
C LEU A 193 -0.06 31.02 6.68
N ILE A 194 -0.56 30.78 7.89
CA ILE A 194 -0.66 29.43 8.48
C ILE A 194 -1.56 28.52 7.62
N LEU A 195 -2.71 29.02 7.14
CA LEU A 195 -3.59 28.27 6.24
C LEU A 195 -2.93 27.95 4.89
N ASN A 196 -2.09 28.83 4.38
CA ASN A 196 -1.29 28.55 3.19
C ASN A 196 -0.26 27.44 3.45
N GLU A 197 0.38 27.43 4.62
CA GLU A 197 1.30 26.37 5.03
C GLU A 197 0.57 25.05 5.18
N ILE A 198 -0.57 25.01 5.89
CA ILE A 198 -1.44 23.83 6.01
C ILE A 198 -1.81 23.30 4.62
N THR A 199 -2.25 24.18 3.71
CA THR A 199 -2.61 23.79 2.34
C THR A 199 -1.43 23.17 1.60
N LYS A 200 -0.24 23.75 1.71
CA LYS A 200 0.99 23.24 1.09
C LYS A 200 1.38 21.87 1.67
N LEU A 201 1.31 21.69 3.00
CA LEU A 201 1.61 20.41 3.66
C LEU A 201 0.64 19.32 3.22
N ILE A 202 -0.66 19.59 3.16
CA ILE A 202 -1.67 18.63 2.67
C ILE A 202 -1.39 18.26 1.21
N GLN A 203 -1.10 19.24 0.35
CA GLN A 203 -0.76 18.98 -1.06
C GLN A 203 0.52 18.13 -1.20
N LYS A 204 1.51 18.40 -0.35
CA LYS A 204 2.76 17.63 -0.29
C LYS A 204 2.48 16.17 0.11
N LEU A 205 1.68 15.94 1.15
CA LEU A 205 1.26 14.60 1.58
C LEU A 205 0.49 13.85 0.49
N LEU A 206 -0.45 14.50 -0.20
CA LEU A 206 -1.17 13.90 -1.32
C LEU A 206 -0.22 13.49 -2.45
N LYS A 207 0.70 14.38 -2.85
CA LYS A 207 1.70 14.10 -3.89
C LYS A 207 2.58 12.91 -3.50
N PHE A 208 3.02 12.83 -2.24
CA PHE A 208 3.87 11.74 -1.75
C PHE A 208 3.13 10.42 -1.59
N SER A 209 1.86 10.46 -1.18
CA SER A 209 1.06 9.24 -1.06
C SER A 209 0.73 8.62 -2.42
N GLU A 210 0.45 9.43 -3.44
CA GLU A 210 0.23 8.95 -4.81
C GLU A 210 1.49 8.26 -5.37
N LYS A 211 2.66 8.85 -5.13
CA LYS A 211 3.94 8.25 -5.54
C LYS A 211 4.31 7.02 -4.68
N GLY A 212 4.00 7.06 -3.38
CA GLY A 212 4.18 5.92 -2.48
C GLY A 212 3.47 4.66 -2.96
N LYS A 213 2.28 4.81 -3.54
CA LYS A 213 1.50 3.73 -4.12
C LYS A 213 2.28 2.91 -5.15
N TYR A 214 3.10 3.56 -5.97
CA TYR A 214 3.89 2.87 -7.01
C TYR A 214 4.88 1.85 -6.44
N PHE A 215 5.42 2.09 -5.24
CA PHE A 215 6.36 1.15 -4.61
C PHE A 215 5.69 -0.13 -4.10
N PHE A 216 4.42 -0.05 -3.67
CA PHE A 216 3.69 -1.17 -3.07
C PHE A 216 2.77 -1.89 -4.05
N GLU A 217 2.01 -1.15 -4.84
CA GLU A 217 1.06 -1.71 -5.81
C GLU A 217 1.73 -1.99 -7.16
N GLY A 218 2.83 -1.27 -7.45
CA GLY A 218 3.49 -1.29 -8.73
C GLY A 218 2.80 -0.40 -9.75
N VAL A 219 3.33 -0.40 -10.97
CA VAL A 219 2.87 0.41 -12.11
C VAL A 219 2.51 -0.50 -13.27
N ASN A 220 1.34 -0.33 -13.82
CA ASN A 220 0.88 -1.04 -15.01
C ASN A 220 1.44 -0.38 -16.27
N VAL A 221 2.22 -1.11 -17.05
CA VAL A 221 2.82 -0.61 -18.29
C VAL A 221 2.31 -1.42 -19.48
N ALA A 222 1.63 -0.77 -20.43
CA ALA A 222 1.26 -1.39 -21.69
C ALA A 222 2.34 -1.18 -22.73
N ILE A 223 2.78 -2.25 -23.41
CA ILE A 223 3.69 -2.16 -24.58
C ILE A 223 2.85 -2.40 -25.83
N ILE A 224 2.70 -1.36 -26.63
CA ILE A 224 1.91 -1.39 -27.88
C ILE A 224 2.79 -1.16 -29.12
N GLY A 225 2.33 -1.60 -30.24
CA GLY A 225 3.05 -1.49 -31.52
C GLY A 225 2.62 -2.60 -32.49
N LYS A 226 2.95 -2.46 -33.75
CA LYS A 226 2.64 -3.46 -34.78
C LYS A 226 3.34 -4.82 -34.52
N PRO A 227 2.92 -5.89 -35.21
CA PRO A 227 3.70 -7.15 -35.25
C PRO A 227 5.13 -6.89 -35.75
N ASN A 228 6.10 -7.60 -35.20
CA ASN A 228 7.52 -7.60 -35.61
C ASN A 228 8.28 -6.27 -35.41
N VAL A 229 7.74 -5.27 -34.69
CA VAL A 229 8.51 -4.07 -34.31
C VAL A 229 9.48 -4.33 -33.15
N GLY A 230 9.39 -5.50 -32.50
CA GLY A 230 10.32 -5.91 -31.45
C GLY A 230 9.76 -5.76 -30.02
N LYS A 231 8.44 -5.77 -29.83
CA LYS A 231 7.81 -5.71 -28.48
C LYS A 231 8.31 -6.83 -27.55
N SER A 232 8.29 -8.07 -28.02
CA SER A 232 8.77 -9.22 -27.23
C SER A 232 10.28 -9.15 -26.92
N SER A 233 11.08 -8.63 -27.86
CA SER A 233 12.51 -8.41 -27.66
C SER A 233 12.74 -7.31 -26.63
N LEU A 234 11.96 -6.23 -26.68
CA LEU A 234 12.01 -5.16 -25.68
C LEU A 234 11.60 -5.67 -24.31
N LEU A 235 10.52 -6.45 -24.22
CA LEU A 235 10.09 -7.08 -22.96
C LEU A 235 11.23 -7.93 -22.36
N ASN A 236 11.86 -8.80 -23.16
CA ASN A 236 12.97 -9.64 -22.70
C ASN A 236 14.18 -8.81 -22.22
N GLU A 237 14.51 -7.70 -22.89
CA GLU A 237 15.60 -6.81 -22.45
C GLU A 237 15.24 -5.99 -21.20
N LEU A 238 13.98 -5.63 -21.02
CA LEU A 238 13.49 -4.97 -19.81
C LEU A 238 13.47 -5.92 -18.61
N THR A 239 13.00 -7.16 -18.81
CA THR A 239 12.89 -8.19 -17.75
C THR A 239 14.21 -8.87 -17.41
N GLY A 240 15.21 -8.87 -18.30
CA GLY A 240 16.59 -9.36 -18.19
C GLY A 240 17.00 -9.83 -16.79
N HIS A 241 18.06 -9.32 -16.18
CA HIS A 241 18.55 -9.74 -14.85
C HIS A 241 17.73 -9.23 -13.62
N ASN A 242 16.64 -8.48 -13.81
CA ASN A 242 15.90 -7.78 -12.75
C ASN A 242 14.50 -8.35 -12.50
N ARG A 243 14.31 -9.66 -12.48
CA ARG A 243 13.05 -10.26 -12.06
C ARG A 243 12.77 -9.89 -10.60
N ALA A 244 11.65 -9.24 -10.31
CA ALA A 244 11.15 -9.14 -8.95
C ALA A 244 10.87 -10.56 -8.42
N ILE A 245 11.08 -10.80 -7.14
CA ILE A 245 10.78 -12.09 -6.51
C ILE A 245 9.26 -12.28 -6.63
N VAL A 246 8.83 -13.09 -7.60
CA VAL A 246 7.45 -13.54 -7.71
C VAL A 246 7.34 -14.75 -6.80
N THR A 247 6.73 -14.60 -5.64
CA THR A 247 6.26 -15.74 -4.86
C THR A 247 4.96 -16.21 -5.48
N ASP A 248 5.01 -17.35 -6.16
CA ASP A 248 3.80 -18.09 -6.54
C ASP A 248 3.14 -18.59 -5.24
N ILE A 249 2.19 -17.83 -4.71
CA ILE A 249 1.32 -18.32 -3.64
C ILE A 249 0.19 -19.08 -4.33
N PRO A 250 0.09 -20.42 -4.18
CA PRO A 250 -1.02 -21.19 -4.72
C PRO A 250 -2.32 -20.72 -4.04
N GLY A 251 -3.29 -20.27 -4.81
CA GLY A 251 -4.63 -19.96 -4.31
C GLY A 251 -5.17 -18.55 -4.58
N THR A 252 -4.41 -17.66 -5.23
CA THR A 252 -4.97 -16.41 -5.74
C THR A 252 -5.31 -16.57 -7.22
N THR A 253 -6.60 -16.60 -7.49
CA THR A 253 -7.34 -16.58 -8.75
C THR A 253 -6.59 -16.08 -9.99
N THR A 254 -6.66 -16.88 -11.07
CA THR A 254 -6.79 -16.57 -12.52
C THR A 254 -6.47 -15.15 -12.98
N ASP A 255 -5.37 -14.56 -12.56
CA ASP A 255 -4.89 -13.32 -13.16
C ASP A 255 -3.84 -13.64 -14.22
N ILE A 256 -4.04 -13.03 -15.38
CA ILE A 256 -3.16 -13.02 -16.55
C ILE A 256 -1.72 -12.86 -16.05
N VAL A 257 -0.84 -13.82 -16.34
CA VAL A 257 0.56 -13.84 -15.91
C VAL A 257 1.26 -12.58 -16.42
N SER A 258 1.23 -11.51 -15.62
CA SER A 258 1.99 -10.29 -15.88
C SER A 258 3.41 -10.48 -15.36
N GLU A 259 4.40 -10.37 -16.24
CA GLU A 259 5.80 -10.34 -15.78
C GLU A 259 6.03 -9.07 -14.99
N THR A 260 6.49 -9.22 -13.74
CA THR A 260 6.84 -8.09 -12.89
C THR A 260 8.35 -7.86 -12.92
N LEU A 261 8.79 -6.70 -13.37
CA LEU A 261 10.18 -6.28 -13.31
C LEU A 261 10.40 -5.23 -12.23
N ASN A 262 11.58 -5.20 -11.64
CA ASN A 262 11.97 -4.18 -10.66
C ASN A 262 12.71 -3.05 -11.38
N LEU A 263 12.09 -1.87 -11.44
CA LEU A 263 12.70 -0.66 -11.97
C LEU A 263 13.13 0.26 -10.81
N ASN A 264 14.39 0.13 -10.37
CA ASN A 264 14.96 0.93 -9.28
C ASN A 264 14.08 0.96 -8.01
N GLY A 265 13.48 -0.18 -7.65
CA GLY A 265 12.63 -0.30 -6.48
C GLY A 265 11.14 -0.19 -6.74
N ILE A 266 10.70 0.13 -7.95
CA ILE A 266 9.29 0.14 -8.35
C ILE A 266 8.97 -1.15 -9.09
N PRO A 267 7.96 -1.93 -8.64
CA PRO A 267 7.47 -3.08 -9.39
C PRO A 267 6.72 -2.62 -10.65
N ILE A 268 7.21 -2.97 -11.83
CA ILE A 268 6.53 -2.69 -13.10
C ILE A 268 5.80 -3.96 -13.54
N LYS A 269 4.50 -3.87 -13.68
CA LYS A 269 3.63 -4.93 -14.21
C LYS A 269 3.41 -4.68 -15.69
N ILE A 270 3.92 -5.55 -16.55
CA ILE A 270 3.70 -5.41 -17.99
C ILE A 270 2.39 -6.10 -18.34
N LEU A 271 1.43 -5.30 -18.82
CA LEU A 271 0.16 -5.80 -19.31
C LEU A 271 0.39 -6.49 -20.66
N ASP A 272 0.02 -7.77 -20.76
CA ASP A 272 0.18 -8.53 -22.00
C ASP A 272 -0.85 -8.08 -23.04
N THR A 273 -0.41 -7.27 -24.00
CA THR A 273 -1.24 -6.78 -25.10
C THR A 273 -1.38 -7.82 -26.23
N ALA A 274 -1.80 -9.03 -25.88
CA ALA A 274 -2.07 -10.14 -26.79
C ALA A 274 -0.89 -11.03 -27.18
N GLY A 275 -0.74 -12.15 -26.46
CA GLY A 275 -0.17 -13.36 -27.04
C GLY A 275 1.28 -13.33 -27.46
N ILE A 276 2.15 -12.58 -26.75
CA ILE A 276 3.60 -12.56 -27.02
C ILE A 276 4.21 -13.99 -26.98
N ARG A 277 3.50 -14.95 -26.38
CA ARG A 277 3.98 -16.35 -26.21
C ARG A 277 3.28 -17.44 -27.05
N LYS A 278 2.22 -17.12 -27.84
CA LYS A 278 1.57 -18.14 -28.67
C LYS A 278 1.57 -17.77 -30.14
N HIS A 279 2.44 -18.42 -30.89
CA HIS A 279 2.37 -18.51 -32.34
C HIS A 279 1.04 -19.17 -32.75
N SER A 280 0.09 -18.41 -33.29
CA SER A 280 -0.89 -18.97 -34.22
C SER A 280 -1.64 -17.86 -34.98
N ASN A 281 -1.68 -18.03 -36.30
CA ASN A 281 -2.08 -17.12 -37.36
C ASN A 281 -3.59 -16.81 -37.49
N LYS A 282 -4.38 -16.63 -36.44
CA LYS A 282 -5.83 -16.40 -36.56
C LYS A 282 -6.49 -15.35 -35.64
N ILE A 283 -5.74 -14.46 -34.99
CA ILE A 283 -6.35 -13.54 -34.01
C ILE A 283 -5.86 -12.08 -34.17
N GLU A 284 -5.91 -11.52 -35.39
CA GLU A 284 -5.61 -10.09 -35.58
C GLU A 284 -6.73 -9.17 -35.03
N TYR A 285 -7.98 -9.58 -35.13
CA TYR A 285 -9.15 -8.77 -34.70
C TYR A 285 -9.36 -8.75 -33.16
N LEU A 286 -9.01 -9.82 -32.47
CA LEU A 286 -9.02 -9.91 -31.00
C LEU A 286 -7.86 -9.13 -30.35
N GLY A 287 -6.76 -8.92 -31.08
CA GLY A 287 -5.59 -8.17 -30.60
C GLY A 287 -5.86 -6.68 -30.40
N ILE A 288 -6.68 -6.05 -31.26
CA ILE A 288 -6.98 -4.62 -31.16
C ILE A 288 -7.88 -4.32 -29.95
N LYS A 289 -8.91 -5.14 -29.71
CA LYS A 289 -9.81 -4.93 -28.55
C LYS A 289 -9.11 -5.12 -27.22
N LYS A 290 -8.28 -6.15 -27.08
CA LYS A 290 -7.43 -6.38 -25.89
C LYS A 290 -6.36 -5.31 -25.71
N SER A 291 -5.86 -4.72 -26.80
CA SER A 291 -4.94 -3.59 -26.74
C SER A 291 -5.62 -2.33 -26.19
N HIS A 292 -6.88 -2.09 -26.50
CA HIS A 292 -7.64 -0.97 -25.93
C HIS A 292 -7.88 -1.14 -24.42
N GLU A 293 -8.29 -2.32 -23.97
CA GLU A 293 -8.47 -2.63 -22.54
C GLU A 293 -7.13 -2.43 -21.78
N ALA A 294 -6.03 -2.96 -22.31
CA ALA A 294 -4.71 -2.78 -21.70
C ALA A 294 -4.23 -1.32 -21.69
N ILE A 295 -4.57 -0.53 -22.69
CA ILE A 295 -4.26 0.91 -22.77
C ILE A 295 -5.07 1.69 -21.72
N ASP A 296 -6.31 1.30 -21.46
CA ASP A 296 -7.17 1.99 -20.49
C ASP A 296 -6.80 1.64 -19.05
N GLU A 297 -6.25 0.44 -18.80
CA GLU A 297 -5.76 0.00 -17.50
C GLU A 297 -4.30 0.40 -17.22
N ALA A 298 -3.56 0.87 -18.23
CA ALA A 298 -2.15 1.21 -18.09
C ALA A 298 -1.96 2.58 -17.45
N ASP A 299 -1.05 2.64 -16.47
CA ASP A 299 -0.52 3.90 -15.91
C ASP A 299 0.44 4.57 -16.91
N ILE A 300 1.21 3.77 -17.67
CA ILE A 300 2.14 4.24 -18.69
C ILE A 300 2.03 3.38 -19.96
N ILE A 301 2.13 4.01 -21.11
CA ILE A 301 2.12 3.36 -22.42
C ILE A 301 3.50 3.49 -23.06
N ILE A 302 4.07 2.38 -23.50
CA ILE A 302 5.27 2.34 -24.34
C ILE A 302 4.85 1.98 -25.76
N ALA A 303 4.85 2.95 -26.65
CA ALA A 303 4.53 2.77 -28.07
C ALA A 303 5.80 2.49 -28.87
N VAL A 304 5.94 1.28 -29.41
CA VAL A 304 7.15 0.80 -30.11
C VAL A 304 6.93 0.84 -31.61
N PHE A 305 7.84 1.52 -32.31
CA PHE A 305 7.88 1.64 -33.76
C PHE A 305 9.20 1.09 -34.32
N ASP A 306 9.17 0.62 -35.56
CA ASP A 306 10.36 0.15 -36.30
C ASP A 306 11.01 1.33 -37.05
N SER A 307 12.19 1.78 -36.59
CA SER A 307 12.88 2.93 -37.18
C SER A 307 13.32 2.71 -38.64
N SER A 308 13.45 1.46 -39.08
CA SER A 308 13.95 1.10 -40.41
C SER A 308 12.89 1.11 -41.49
N ARG A 309 11.60 1.39 -41.17
CA ARG A 309 10.47 1.39 -42.09
C ARG A 309 9.80 2.77 -42.16
N ILE A 310 9.12 3.06 -43.21
CA ILE A 310 8.26 4.24 -43.36
C ILE A 310 6.97 4.00 -42.54
N LEU A 311 6.40 5.05 -42.00
CA LEU A 311 5.07 5.03 -41.36
C LEU A 311 4.04 4.48 -42.31
N ASP A 312 3.19 3.57 -41.84
CA ASP A 312 2.02 3.09 -42.55
C ASP A 312 0.74 3.38 -41.73
N LYS A 313 -0.42 3.07 -42.30
CA LYS A 313 -1.72 3.32 -41.71
C LYS A 313 -1.88 2.75 -40.30
N ASN A 314 -1.32 1.57 -40.04
CA ASN A 314 -1.36 0.96 -38.68
C ASN A 314 -0.53 1.73 -37.67
N ASP A 315 0.58 2.34 -38.07
CA ASP A 315 1.38 3.23 -37.23
C ASP A 315 0.62 4.52 -36.89
N GLU A 316 -0.07 5.08 -37.91
CA GLU A 316 -0.92 6.26 -37.75
C GLU A 316 -2.10 5.99 -36.81
N ASP A 317 -2.72 4.81 -36.87
CA ASP A 317 -3.79 4.40 -35.96
C ASP A 317 -3.25 4.34 -34.49
N ILE A 318 -2.07 3.79 -34.29
CA ILE A 318 -1.43 3.77 -32.95
C ILE A 318 -1.16 5.20 -32.46
N LEU A 319 -0.61 6.08 -33.30
CA LEU A 319 -0.36 7.47 -32.97
C LEU A 319 -1.66 8.21 -32.60
N ASN A 320 -2.75 7.94 -33.31
CA ASN A 320 -4.06 8.53 -33.02
C ASN A 320 -4.62 8.06 -31.67
N ILE A 321 -4.46 6.77 -31.32
CA ILE A 321 -4.90 6.22 -30.02
C ILE A 321 -4.16 6.90 -28.86
N ILE A 322 -2.85 7.11 -28.99
CA ILE A 322 -2.03 7.65 -27.90
C ILE A 322 -2.02 9.18 -27.82
N LYS A 323 -2.51 9.89 -28.87
CA LYS A 323 -2.45 11.35 -29.00
C LYS A 323 -2.98 12.13 -27.80
N ASN A 324 -4.03 11.61 -27.15
CA ASN A 324 -4.69 12.26 -26.01
C ASN A 324 -4.29 11.64 -24.65
N LYS A 325 -3.36 10.68 -24.62
CA LYS A 325 -2.89 10.07 -23.38
C LYS A 325 -1.69 10.84 -22.84
N LYS A 326 -1.64 11.06 -21.51
CA LYS A 326 -0.62 11.91 -20.89
C LYS A 326 0.72 11.20 -20.65
N ASN A 327 0.67 9.90 -20.35
CA ASN A 327 1.85 9.13 -19.91
C ASN A 327 2.27 8.17 -21.02
N VAL A 328 2.86 8.69 -22.10
CA VAL A 328 3.29 7.89 -23.25
C VAL A 328 4.78 8.07 -23.51
N LEU A 329 5.50 6.95 -23.65
CA LEU A 329 6.87 6.90 -24.16
C LEU A 329 6.86 6.33 -25.58
N ILE A 330 7.37 7.09 -26.51
CA ILE A 330 7.53 6.66 -27.91
C ILE A 330 8.94 6.11 -28.09
N VAL A 331 9.01 4.87 -28.58
CA VAL A 331 10.25 4.12 -28.71
C VAL A 331 10.47 3.75 -30.19
N LEU A 332 11.61 4.13 -30.74
CA LEU A 332 12.07 3.73 -32.05
C LEU A 332 13.06 2.57 -31.89
N ASN A 333 12.60 1.35 -32.14
CA ASN A 333 13.45 0.17 -32.09
C ASN A 333 14.15 -0.05 -33.43
N LYS A 334 15.17 -0.90 -33.43
CA LYS A 334 16.05 -1.23 -34.57
C LYS A 334 16.86 -0.01 -35.03
N SER A 335 17.30 0.84 -34.09
CA SER A 335 18.16 1.99 -34.37
C SER A 335 19.54 1.61 -34.92
N ASP A 336 19.89 0.34 -34.88
CA ASP A 336 21.09 -0.25 -35.55
C ASP A 336 20.96 -0.33 -37.08
N LEU A 337 19.75 -0.15 -37.62
CA LEU A 337 19.47 -0.13 -39.04
C LEU A 337 19.31 1.31 -39.56
N LYS A 338 19.42 1.52 -40.88
CA LYS A 338 19.21 2.85 -41.49
C LYS A 338 17.82 3.38 -41.22
N ARG A 339 17.74 4.52 -40.53
CA ARG A 339 16.47 5.17 -40.20
C ARG A 339 15.73 5.61 -41.48
N LYS A 340 14.44 5.25 -41.57
CA LYS A 340 13.51 5.64 -42.61
C LYS A 340 12.23 6.26 -42.05
N LEU A 341 11.96 6.05 -40.78
CA LEU A 341 10.77 6.52 -40.10
C LEU A 341 10.90 8.00 -39.74
N LEU A 342 9.92 8.78 -40.19
CA LEU A 342 9.79 10.21 -39.86
C LEU A 342 8.55 10.36 -38.96
N LEU A 343 8.77 10.84 -37.75
CA LEU A 343 7.70 11.19 -36.80
C LEU A 343 7.35 12.67 -36.92
N PRO A 344 6.13 13.10 -36.51
CA PRO A 344 5.79 14.51 -36.35
C PRO A 344 6.78 15.26 -35.48
N LEU A 345 7.02 16.54 -35.79
CA LEU A 345 8.07 17.39 -35.17
C LEU A 345 7.96 17.57 -33.66
N ASN A 346 6.80 17.31 -33.05
CA ASN A 346 6.56 17.54 -31.61
C ASN A 346 6.79 16.28 -30.74
N ILE A 347 7.39 15.22 -31.28
CA ILE A 347 7.60 13.94 -30.60
C ILE A 347 9.10 13.79 -30.34
N ASP A 348 9.47 13.57 -29.06
CA ASP A 348 10.83 13.24 -28.65
C ASP A 348 10.93 11.72 -28.38
N PRO A 349 11.23 10.91 -29.40
CA PRO A 349 11.29 9.47 -29.25
C PRO A 349 12.59 8.99 -28.61
N ILE A 350 12.53 7.82 -27.97
CA ILE A 350 13.71 7.13 -27.43
C ILE A 350 14.18 6.11 -28.48
N GLU A 351 15.38 6.28 -28.98
CA GLU A 351 15.99 5.33 -29.93
C GLU A 351 16.62 4.17 -29.19
N ILE A 352 16.23 2.94 -29.57
CA ILE A 352 16.77 1.71 -28.97
C ILE A 352 17.15 0.69 -30.05
N SER A 353 18.06 -0.19 -29.74
CA SER A 353 18.25 -1.45 -30.45
C SER A 353 18.25 -2.60 -29.45
N CYS A 354 17.21 -3.43 -29.47
CA CYS A 354 17.17 -4.63 -28.65
C CYS A 354 18.28 -5.64 -29.06
N THR A 355 18.69 -5.67 -30.32
CA THR A 355 19.74 -6.55 -30.83
C THR A 355 21.11 -6.12 -30.33
N LYS A 356 21.40 -4.81 -30.35
CA LYS A 356 22.68 -4.24 -29.89
C LYS A 356 22.67 -3.85 -28.40
N LYS A 357 21.49 -3.97 -27.72
CA LYS A 357 21.24 -3.56 -26.33
C LYS A 357 21.55 -2.08 -26.05
N THR A 358 21.39 -1.22 -27.05
CA THR A 358 21.60 0.23 -26.91
C THR A 358 20.28 0.95 -26.60
N GLY A 359 20.33 2.09 -25.90
CA GLY A 359 19.17 2.91 -25.56
C GLY A 359 18.22 2.33 -24.47
N ILE A 360 18.41 1.08 -24.04
CA ILE A 360 17.55 0.42 -23.03
C ILE A 360 17.65 1.13 -21.67
N ASN A 361 18.85 1.52 -21.26
CA ASN A 361 19.04 2.26 -19.99
C ASN A 361 18.41 3.65 -20.06
N THR A 362 18.46 4.33 -21.20
CA THR A 362 17.78 5.61 -21.41
C THR A 362 16.27 5.46 -21.27
N LEU A 363 15.70 4.40 -21.86
CA LEU A 363 14.28 4.08 -21.69
C LEU A 363 13.92 3.82 -20.22
N LYS A 364 14.72 3.01 -19.52
CA LYS A 364 14.53 2.74 -18.08
C LYS A 364 14.60 4.02 -17.25
N SER A 365 15.56 4.89 -17.52
CA SER A 365 15.69 6.17 -16.83
C SER A 365 14.51 7.12 -17.10
N ARG A 366 14.06 7.23 -18.35
CA ARG A 366 12.89 8.04 -18.70
C ARG A 366 11.61 7.49 -18.05
N LEU A 367 11.41 6.17 -18.08
CA LEU A 367 10.29 5.52 -17.42
C LEU A 367 10.30 5.80 -15.91
N TYR A 368 11.46 5.69 -15.26
CA TYR A 368 11.61 5.98 -13.84
C TYR A 368 11.33 7.45 -13.52
N ASN A 369 11.89 8.38 -14.30
CA ASN A 369 11.71 9.81 -14.09
C ASN A 369 10.23 10.25 -14.26
N MET A 370 9.48 9.65 -15.20
CA MET A 370 8.03 9.92 -15.33
C MET A 370 7.25 9.55 -14.08
N LEU A 371 7.70 8.53 -13.34
CA LEU A 371 7.03 8.09 -12.12
C LEU A 371 7.41 8.94 -10.91
N ILE A 372 8.67 9.40 -10.84
CA ILE A 372 9.27 9.94 -9.61
C ILE A 372 9.96 11.31 -9.85
N GLU A 373 9.39 12.15 -10.70
CA GLU A 373 9.88 13.52 -10.84
C GLU A 373 9.74 14.27 -9.50
N ASP A 374 10.82 14.92 -9.01
CA ASP A 374 10.92 15.65 -7.72
C ASP A 374 10.71 14.79 -6.45
N TYR A 375 11.32 13.62 -6.38
CA TYR A 375 11.13 12.68 -5.30
C TYR A 375 12.25 12.70 -4.26
N ASN A 376 11.89 12.87 -2.98
CA ASN A 376 12.78 12.66 -1.84
C ASN A 376 12.31 11.40 -1.08
N GLU A 377 13.14 10.35 -1.05
CA GLU A 377 12.80 9.04 -0.46
C GLU A 377 12.40 9.12 1.02
N SER A 378 12.98 10.07 1.76
CA SER A 378 12.70 10.24 3.20
C SER A 378 11.32 10.81 3.52
N GLU A 379 10.60 11.32 2.52
CA GLU A 379 9.32 12.03 2.72
C GLU A 379 8.10 11.19 2.26
N VAL A 380 8.31 9.94 1.79
CA VAL A 380 7.22 9.10 1.32
C VAL A 380 6.40 8.56 2.46
N VAL A 381 5.11 8.77 2.37
CA VAL A 381 4.11 8.19 3.26
C VAL A 381 3.17 7.33 2.41
N SER A 382 3.01 6.07 2.79
CA SER A 382 2.00 5.22 2.17
C SER A 382 0.68 5.39 2.91
N LEU A 383 -0.29 5.99 2.25
CA LEU A 383 -1.64 6.16 2.75
C LEU A 383 -2.60 5.23 2.01
N ASN A 384 -3.59 4.72 2.74
CA ASN A 384 -4.67 3.95 2.14
C ASN A 384 -5.73 4.87 1.49
N THR A 385 -6.67 4.28 0.76
CA THR A 385 -7.71 5.03 0.05
C THR A 385 -8.54 5.93 0.96
N SER A 386 -8.90 5.46 2.16
CA SER A 386 -9.66 6.24 3.13
C SER A 386 -8.90 7.47 3.63
N GLN A 387 -7.61 7.31 3.91
CA GLN A 387 -6.73 8.40 4.33
C GLN A 387 -6.52 9.43 3.21
N ILE A 388 -6.39 8.99 1.95
CA ILE A 388 -6.31 9.89 0.79
C ILE A 388 -7.62 10.69 0.62
N ILE A 389 -8.77 10.07 0.82
CA ILE A 389 -10.07 10.76 0.78
C ILE A 389 -10.16 11.79 1.92
N ALA A 390 -9.73 11.44 3.13
CA ALA A 390 -9.69 12.36 4.28
C ALA A 390 -8.79 13.58 3.97
N LEU A 391 -7.58 13.37 3.41
CA LEU A 391 -6.70 14.47 3.00
C LEU A 391 -7.32 15.38 1.92
N LYS A 392 -8.00 14.81 0.94
CA LYS A 392 -8.71 15.60 -0.09
C LYS A 392 -9.82 16.44 0.51
N SER A 393 -10.55 15.89 1.48
CA SER A 393 -11.58 16.62 2.23
C SER A 393 -10.95 17.71 3.11
N ALA A 394 -9.86 17.42 3.82
CA ALA A 394 -9.09 18.38 4.58
C ALA A 394 -8.62 19.57 3.71
N LEU A 395 -8.10 19.29 2.50
CA LEU A 395 -7.69 20.33 1.55
C LEU A 395 -8.85 21.24 1.14
N LYS A 396 -10.04 20.66 0.93
CA LYS A 396 -11.26 21.42 0.59
C LYS A 396 -11.67 22.34 1.75
N HIS A 397 -11.64 21.84 3.00
CA HIS A 397 -11.97 22.65 4.19
C HIS A 397 -10.93 23.72 4.46
N ALA A 398 -9.64 23.44 4.34
CA ALA A 398 -8.60 24.48 4.47
C ALA A 398 -8.81 25.64 3.50
N LYS A 399 -9.18 25.35 2.24
CA LYS A 399 -9.51 26.41 1.26
C LYS A 399 -10.80 27.16 1.61
N LYS A 400 -11.81 26.48 2.16
CA LYS A 400 -13.07 27.09 2.61
C LYS A 400 -12.82 28.04 3.78
N ILE A 401 -12.04 27.60 4.77
CA ILE A 401 -11.65 28.41 5.94
C ILE A 401 -10.89 29.66 5.48
N LYS A 402 -9.93 29.51 4.55
CA LYS A 402 -9.20 30.64 4.00
C LYS A 402 -10.14 31.70 3.39
N LYS A 403 -11.13 31.23 2.61
CA LYS A 403 -12.14 32.14 2.03
C LYS A 403 -13.00 32.79 3.11
N ALA A 404 -13.40 32.03 4.13
CA ALA A 404 -14.22 32.52 5.24
C ALA A 404 -13.52 33.66 6.02
N TYR A 405 -12.22 33.53 6.27
CA TYR A 405 -11.43 34.62 6.88
C TYR A 405 -11.33 35.87 5.99
N ILE A 406 -11.14 35.70 4.66
CA ILE A 406 -11.08 36.82 3.71
C ILE A 406 -12.45 37.52 3.63
N ASP A 407 -13.54 36.78 3.65
CA ASP A 407 -14.91 37.28 3.57
C ASP A 407 -15.42 37.79 4.95
N SER A 408 -14.55 37.78 5.98
CA SER A 408 -14.85 38.21 7.38
C SER A 408 -16.13 37.57 7.95
N LEU A 409 -16.25 36.24 7.73
CA LEU A 409 -17.36 35.49 8.31
C LEU A 409 -17.24 35.38 9.83
N ASP A 410 -18.38 35.16 10.51
CA ASP A 410 -18.46 34.94 11.94
C ASP A 410 -17.48 33.84 12.41
N PRO A 411 -16.62 34.12 13.42
CA PRO A 411 -15.67 33.14 13.97
C PRO A 411 -16.33 31.84 14.43
N ALA A 412 -17.56 31.85 14.92
CA ALA A 412 -18.29 30.65 15.31
C ALA A 412 -18.57 29.74 14.12
N LEU A 413 -18.83 30.27 12.93
CA LEU A 413 -18.99 29.49 11.70
C LEU A 413 -17.64 28.93 11.22
N ILE A 414 -16.56 29.69 11.38
CA ILE A 414 -15.20 29.25 11.03
C ILE A 414 -14.75 28.12 11.96
N SER A 415 -15.14 28.13 13.24
CA SER A 415 -14.81 27.09 14.21
C SER A 415 -15.32 25.70 13.78
N ILE A 416 -16.51 25.64 13.18
CA ILE A 416 -17.07 24.38 12.67
C ILE A 416 -16.19 23.79 11.56
N ASP A 417 -15.73 24.63 10.64
CA ASP A 417 -14.88 24.18 9.54
C ASP A 417 -13.46 23.82 10.02
N LEU A 418 -12.92 24.51 11.03
CA LEU A 418 -11.66 24.18 11.68
C LEU A 418 -11.75 22.83 12.41
N GLN A 419 -12.84 22.57 13.14
CA GLN A 419 -13.05 21.27 13.77
C GLN A 419 -13.11 20.15 12.74
N GLN A 420 -13.86 20.33 11.65
CA GLN A 420 -13.91 19.35 10.57
C GLN A 420 -12.55 19.13 9.91
N LEU A 421 -11.75 20.19 9.75
CA LEU A 421 -10.38 20.07 9.24
C LEU A 421 -9.52 19.22 10.18
N ALA A 422 -9.61 19.45 11.50
CA ALA A 422 -8.91 18.68 12.52
C ALA A 422 -9.34 17.21 12.48
N ASP A 423 -10.65 16.94 12.43
CA ASP A 423 -11.20 15.57 12.37
C ASP A 423 -10.69 14.79 11.15
N TYR A 424 -10.58 15.42 9.97
CA TYR A 424 -10.01 14.75 8.80
C TYR A 424 -8.52 14.42 8.96
N ILE A 425 -7.75 15.24 9.65
CA ILE A 425 -6.34 14.96 9.93
C ILE A 425 -6.21 13.87 11.00
N GLU A 426 -7.06 13.88 12.02
CA GLU A 426 -7.07 12.83 13.05
C GLU A 426 -7.47 11.46 12.48
N GLN A 427 -8.35 11.41 11.46
CA GLN A 427 -8.65 10.17 10.73
C GLN A 427 -7.42 9.53 10.06
N ILE A 428 -6.40 10.31 9.71
CA ILE A 428 -5.18 9.78 9.10
C ILE A 428 -4.35 9.02 10.14
N ILE A 429 -4.29 9.52 11.37
CA ILE A 429 -3.51 8.94 12.48
C ILE A 429 -4.31 7.83 13.17
N GLY A 430 -5.66 7.89 13.11
CA GLY A 430 -6.52 6.84 13.61
C GLY A 430 -7.28 7.17 14.89
N LYS A 431 -7.50 8.43 15.21
CA LYS A 431 -8.53 8.81 16.20
C LYS A 431 -9.91 8.77 15.52
N ILE A 432 -10.38 7.57 15.20
CA ILE A 432 -11.65 7.35 14.51
C ILE A 432 -12.64 6.76 15.52
N GLU A 433 -13.72 7.47 15.77
CA GLU A 433 -14.85 6.97 16.57
C GLU A 433 -15.78 6.00 15.79
N ASN A 434 -15.62 5.90 14.46
CA ASN A 434 -16.50 5.11 13.61
C ASN A 434 -15.91 3.71 13.31
N GLU A 435 -16.52 2.66 13.90
CA GLU A 435 -16.14 1.25 13.72
C GLU A 435 -16.18 0.80 12.26
N ASP A 436 -17.09 1.29 11.42
CA ASP A 436 -17.23 0.89 10.01
C ASP A 436 -16.00 1.29 9.18
N ILE A 437 -15.40 2.44 9.49
CA ILE A 437 -14.17 2.90 8.81
C ILE A 437 -12.99 2.00 9.20
N LEU A 438 -12.86 1.69 10.48
CA LEU A 438 -11.82 0.79 10.99
C LEU A 438 -11.94 -0.61 10.35
N ASP A 439 -13.13 -1.18 10.30
CA ASP A 439 -13.36 -2.48 9.70
C ASP A 439 -12.98 -2.50 8.22
N ASN A 440 -13.27 -1.45 7.47
CA ASN A 440 -12.84 -1.35 6.07
C ASN A 440 -11.31 -1.25 5.91
N VAL A 441 -10.62 -0.60 6.82
CA VAL A 441 -9.15 -0.53 6.82
C VAL A 441 -8.56 -1.92 7.08
N PHE A 442 -9.07 -2.64 8.09
CA PHE A 442 -8.50 -3.93 8.52
C PHE A 442 -8.92 -5.14 7.67
N LYS A 443 -10.01 -5.06 6.89
CA LYS A 443 -10.42 -6.12 5.93
C LYS A 443 -9.33 -6.55 4.93
N ASN A 444 -8.43 -5.63 4.59
CA ASN A 444 -7.35 -5.89 3.63
C ASN A 444 -6.10 -6.55 4.24
N PHE A 445 -6.14 -6.86 5.54
CA PHE A 445 -5.06 -7.52 6.26
C PHE A 445 -5.17 -9.04 6.16
N CYS A 446 -4.04 -9.73 6.38
CA CYS A 446 -4.04 -11.18 6.46
C CYS A 446 -4.70 -11.68 7.75
N VAL A 447 -5.37 -12.84 7.69
CA VAL A 447 -5.82 -13.57 8.89
C VAL A 447 -4.58 -13.98 9.69
N GLY A 448 -4.60 -13.75 11.01
CA GLY A 448 -3.45 -14.03 11.89
C GLY A 448 -2.56 -12.82 12.18
N LYS A 449 -2.91 -11.66 11.58
CA LYS A 449 -2.31 -10.35 11.90
C LYS A 449 -3.34 -9.30 12.25
#